data_1027871486ae561c372435fcf372a804
#
_entry.id   1027871486ae561c372435fcf372a804
#
_cell.length_a   1.000
_cell.length_b   1.000
_cell.length_c   1.000
_cell.angle_alpha   90.00
_cell.angle_beta   90.00
_cell.angle_gamma   90.00
#
_symmetry.space_group_name_H-M   'P 1'
#
loop_
_entity.id
_entity.type
_entity.pdbx_description
1 polymer ?
#
loop_
_entity_poly.entity_id
_entity_poly.type
_entity_poly.pdbx_seq_one_letter_code
_entity_poly.pdbx_strand_id
1 'polypeptide(L)'
;DALMRTLGNILWFIFGGVLGGLAWIFAGCIWCITIIGIPVGLQCFKFASLAFWPFGKEIVYGNGMFSFLVNLIWILFFGWEMALGNLIIGFLWCITIVGIPFGKQFFKMARLSFMPFGASVIG
;
A
#
# COMPACT_ATOMS: atom_id res chain seq x y z
N ASP A 1 18.19 -6.88 -8.22
CA ASP A 1 19.30 -5.94 -8.21
C ASP A 1 18.84 -4.50 -8.34
N ALA A 2 19.76 -3.55 -8.13
CA ALA A 2 19.38 -2.13 -8.06
C ALA A 2 18.87 -1.59 -9.40
N LEU A 3 19.45 -2.02 -10.51
CA LEU A 3 19.03 -1.56 -11.84
C LEU A 3 17.61 -2.03 -12.15
N MET A 4 17.31 -3.28 -11.90
CA MET A 4 15.99 -3.84 -12.16
C MET A 4 14.92 -3.19 -11.28
N ARG A 5 15.26 -2.91 -10.02
CA ARG A 5 14.35 -2.19 -9.14
C ARG A 5 14.04 -0.79 -9.65
N THR A 6 15.07 -0.08 -10.08
CA THR A 6 14.91 1.28 -10.61
C THR A 6 14.06 1.27 -11.87
N LEU A 7 14.33 0.37 -12.80
CA LEU A 7 13.53 0.26 -14.01
C LEU A 7 12.08 -0.10 -13.69
N GLY A 8 11.87 -1.04 -12.79
CA GLY A 8 10.53 -1.42 -12.36
C GLY A 8 9.77 -0.26 -11.77
N ASN A 9 10.41 0.53 -10.91
CA ASN A 9 9.80 1.69 -10.30
C ASN A 9 9.47 2.78 -11.33
N ILE A 10 10.35 3.01 -12.29
CA ILE A 10 10.11 4.01 -13.34
C ILE A 10 8.89 3.61 -14.17
N LEU A 11 8.82 2.35 -14.59
CA LEU A 11 7.67 1.87 -15.35
C LEU A 11 6.38 1.94 -14.54
N TRP A 12 6.45 1.55 -13.27
CA TRP A 12 5.30 1.63 -12.37
C TRP A 12 4.82 3.06 -12.22
N PHE A 13 5.75 4.00 -12.00
CA PHE A 13 5.43 5.42 -11.82
C PHE A 13 4.71 5.98 -13.05
N ILE A 14 5.23 5.68 -14.24
CA ILE A 14 4.65 6.18 -15.49
C ILE A 14 3.26 5.59 -15.73
N PHE A 15 3.09 4.28 -15.49
CA PHE A 15 1.84 3.58 -15.82
C PHE A 15 0.73 3.70 -14.79
N GLY A 16 0.97 4.36 -13.69
CA GLY A 16 -0.10 4.54 -12.71
C GLY A 16 0.35 4.95 -11.32
N GLY A 17 1.64 4.74 -11.01
CA GLY A 17 2.15 5.02 -9.67
C GLY A 17 2.02 6.48 -9.26
N VAL A 18 2.27 7.40 -10.20
CA VAL A 18 2.16 8.83 -9.90
C VAL A 18 0.71 9.19 -9.54
N LEU A 19 -0.25 8.70 -10.30
CA LEU A 19 -1.67 8.97 -10.01
C LEU A 19 -2.11 8.28 -8.73
N GLY A 20 -1.70 7.03 -8.53
CA GLY A 20 -2.03 6.29 -7.33
C GLY A 20 -1.47 6.94 -6.08
N GLY A 21 -0.20 7.34 -6.13
CA GLY A 21 0.44 8.02 -5.00
C GLY A 21 -0.20 9.35 -4.68
N LEU A 22 -0.50 10.16 -5.71
CA LEU A 22 -1.17 11.44 -5.51
C LEU A 22 -2.58 11.24 -4.93
N ALA A 23 -3.31 10.22 -5.39
CA ALA A 23 -4.63 9.93 -4.85
C ALA A 23 -4.56 9.58 -3.37
N TRP A 24 -3.58 8.78 -2.95
CA TRP A 24 -3.40 8.43 -1.54
C TRP A 24 -3.00 9.63 -0.70
N ILE A 25 -2.15 10.53 -1.22
CA ILE A 25 -1.79 11.76 -0.52
C ILE A 25 -3.01 12.64 -0.33
N PHE A 26 -3.82 12.79 -1.38
CA PHE A 26 -5.04 13.57 -1.32
C PHE A 26 -6.00 13.00 -0.28
N ALA A 27 -6.22 11.69 -0.30
CA ALA A 27 -7.07 11.02 0.68
C ALA A 27 -6.54 11.20 2.09
N GLY A 28 -5.22 11.07 2.28
CA GLY A 28 -4.60 11.27 3.58
C GLY A 28 -4.79 12.69 4.11
N CYS A 29 -4.65 13.69 3.24
CA CYS A 29 -4.87 15.08 3.64
C CYS A 29 -6.31 15.34 4.05
N ILE A 30 -7.28 14.79 3.30
CA ILE A 30 -8.70 14.91 3.65
C ILE A 30 -8.98 14.30 5.03
N TRP A 31 -8.46 13.10 5.30
CA TRP A 31 -8.65 12.45 6.59
C TRP A 31 -8.00 13.24 7.72
N CYS A 32 -6.82 13.83 7.46
CA CYS A 32 -6.12 14.61 8.49
C CYS A 32 -6.82 15.91 8.83
N ILE A 33 -7.61 16.48 7.91
CA ILE A 33 -8.41 17.68 8.19
C ILE A 33 -9.42 17.39 9.29
N THR A 34 -10.00 16.20 9.30
CA THR A 34 -10.84 15.76 10.42
C THR A 34 -9.92 15.25 11.52
N ILE A 35 -9.90 15.89 12.65
CA ILE A 35 -8.95 15.54 13.73
C ILE A 35 -9.04 14.05 14.09
N ILE A 36 -10.25 13.50 14.10
CA ILE A 36 -10.49 12.08 14.40
C ILE A 36 -9.88 11.19 13.31
N GLY A 37 -9.80 11.69 12.09
CA GLY A 37 -9.28 10.93 10.96
C GLY A 37 -7.77 10.96 10.78
N ILE A 38 -7.02 11.67 11.64
CA ILE A 38 -5.56 11.72 11.53
C ILE A 38 -4.93 10.32 11.51
N PRO A 39 -5.29 9.37 12.39
CA PRO A 39 -4.71 8.04 12.31
C PRO A 39 -4.93 7.36 10.97
N VAL A 40 -6.11 7.53 10.37
CA VAL A 40 -6.41 6.97 9.05
C VAL A 40 -5.60 7.67 7.96
N GLY A 41 -5.49 9.00 8.04
CA GLY A 41 -4.70 9.78 7.10
C GLY A 41 -3.24 9.36 7.07
N LEU A 42 -2.66 9.09 8.24
CA LEU A 42 -1.28 8.62 8.32
C LEU A 42 -1.10 7.27 7.61
N GLN A 43 -2.10 6.40 7.66
CA GLN A 43 -2.04 5.14 6.93
C GLN A 43 -2.12 5.38 5.42
N CYS A 44 -2.92 6.35 4.98
CA CYS A 44 -2.97 6.73 3.56
C CYS A 44 -1.60 7.17 3.04
N PHE A 45 -0.81 7.88 3.85
CA PHE A 45 0.53 8.28 3.44
C PHE A 45 1.48 7.09 3.29
N LYS A 46 1.31 6.04 4.09
CA LYS A 46 2.06 4.79 3.90
C LYS A 46 1.73 4.15 2.55
N PHE A 47 0.45 4.09 2.22
CA PHE A 47 0.02 3.58 0.91
C PHE A 47 0.55 4.45 -0.22
N ALA A 48 0.57 5.77 -0.04
CA ALA A 48 1.12 6.68 -1.04
C ALA A 48 2.59 6.39 -1.32
N SER A 49 3.38 6.21 -0.26
CA SER A 49 4.79 5.89 -0.38
C SER A 49 5.01 4.63 -1.21
N LEU A 50 4.23 3.60 -0.94
CA LEU A 50 4.32 2.35 -1.67
C LEU A 50 3.78 2.50 -3.10
N ALA A 51 2.70 3.25 -3.29
CA ALA A 51 2.09 3.45 -4.60
C ALA A 51 2.99 4.20 -5.58
N PHE A 52 3.79 5.15 -5.08
CA PHE A 52 4.73 5.88 -5.94
C PHE A 52 5.91 5.03 -6.40
N TRP A 53 6.50 4.26 -5.50
CA TRP A 53 7.80 3.62 -5.75
C TRP A 53 7.92 2.30 -4.99
N PRO A 54 7.19 1.25 -5.42
CA PRO A 54 7.06 0.03 -4.59
C PRO A 54 8.25 -0.93 -4.66
N PHE A 55 8.98 -0.95 -5.76
CA PHE A 55 10.04 -1.94 -5.94
C PHE A 55 11.21 -1.66 -5.02
N GLY A 56 11.64 -2.68 -4.28
CA GLY A 56 12.73 -2.56 -3.33
C GLY A 56 12.32 -2.15 -1.93
N LYS A 57 11.06 -1.78 -1.72
CA LYS A 57 10.57 -1.45 -0.39
C LYS A 57 10.09 -2.68 0.35
N GLU A 58 10.31 -2.68 1.65
CA GLU A 58 9.86 -3.74 2.54
C GLU A 58 8.90 -3.17 3.57
N ILE A 59 7.99 -4.01 4.04
CA ILE A 59 7.03 -3.61 5.07
C ILE A 59 7.36 -4.38 6.33
N VAL A 60 7.64 -3.63 7.41
CA VAL A 60 7.88 -4.19 8.73
C VAL A 60 6.63 -3.99 9.56
N TYR A 61 6.05 -5.07 10.06
CA TYR A 61 4.79 -5.03 10.79
C TYR A 61 5.04 -4.92 12.29
N GLY A 62 4.17 -4.15 12.96
CA GLY A 62 4.27 -3.98 14.40
C GLY A 62 3.77 -5.20 15.18
N ASN A 63 4.24 -5.33 16.42
CA ASN A 63 3.95 -6.48 17.27
C ASN A 63 3.11 -6.15 18.51
N GLY A 64 2.74 -4.88 18.73
CA GLY A 64 2.05 -4.50 19.94
C GLY A 64 0.59 -4.93 19.96
N MET A 65 0.06 -5.15 21.18
CA MET A 65 -1.35 -5.47 21.37
C MET A 65 -2.24 -4.34 20.87
N PHE A 66 -1.82 -3.09 21.07
CA PHE A 66 -2.58 -1.94 20.60
C PHE A 66 -2.69 -1.96 19.08
N SER A 67 -1.57 -2.20 18.38
CA SER A 67 -1.58 -2.31 16.91
C SER A 67 -2.47 -3.44 16.44
N PHE A 68 -2.43 -4.57 17.14
CA PHE A 68 -3.28 -5.72 16.81
C PHE A 68 -4.75 -5.36 16.89
N LEU A 69 -5.17 -4.72 17.98
CA LEU A 69 -6.57 -4.35 18.17
C LEU A 69 -7.04 -3.32 17.14
N VAL A 70 -6.22 -2.31 16.87
CA VAL A 70 -6.57 -1.28 15.88
C VAL A 70 -6.65 -1.90 14.49
N ASN A 71 -5.73 -2.78 14.13
CA ASN A 71 -5.78 -3.47 12.84
C ASN A 71 -7.02 -4.35 12.71
N LEU A 72 -7.43 -4.99 13.80
CA LEU A 72 -8.63 -5.81 13.79
C LEU A 72 -9.87 -4.97 13.46
N ILE A 73 -9.99 -3.79 14.08
CA ILE A 73 -11.08 -2.86 13.78
C ILE A 73 -10.98 -2.39 12.33
N TRP A 74 -9.79 -2.08 11.86
CA TRP A 74 -9.55 -1.65 10.48
C TRP A 74 -9.99 -2.72 9.47
N ILE A 75 -9.65 -3.99 9.72
CA ILE A 75 -10.04 -5.09 8.83
C ILE A 75 -11.57 -5.17 8.69
N LEU A 76 -12.29 -5.01 9.81
CA LEU A 76 -13.75 -5.11 9.80
C LEU A 76 -14.40 -4.05 8.92
N PHE A 77 -13.86 -2.82 8.92
CA PHE A 77 -14.53 -1.70 8.25
C PHE A 77 -13.95 -1.36 6.88
N PHE A 78 -12.64 -1.50 6.69
CA PHE A 78 -11.99 -1.05 5.46
C PHE A 78 -10.97 -2.03 4.90
N GLY A 79 -10.26 -2.75 5.77
CA GLY A 79 -9.09 -3.51 5.35
C GLY A 79 -9.39 -4.66 4.43
N TRP A 80 -10.48 -5.39 4.66
CA TRP A 80 -10.79 -6.56 3.86
C TRP A 80 -11.15 -6.19 2.42
N GLU A 81 -11.85 -5.06 2.24
CA GLU A 81 -12.21 -4.58 0.91
C GLU A 81 -10.98 -4.15 0.12
N MET A 82 -10.11 -3.39 0.76
CA MET A 82 -8.88 -2.93 0.12
C MET A 82 -7.96 -4.10 -0.20
N ALA A 83 -7.81 -5.03 0.74
CA ALA A 83 -6.97 -6.20 0.52
C ALA A 83 -7.49 -7.07 -0.63
N LEU A 84 -8.79 -7.29 -0.66
CA LEU A 84 -9.41 -8.06 -1.73
C LEU A 84 -9.21 -7.39 -3.08
N GLY A 85 -9.41 -6.07 -3.16
CA GLY A 85 -9.18 -5.31 -4.38
C GLY A 85 -7.75 -5.43 -4.87
N ASN A 86 -6.79 -5.27 -3.98
CA ASN A 86 -5.37 -5.40 -4.33
C ASN A 86 -5.01 -6.82 -4.76
N LEU A 87 -5.59 -7.84 -4.13
CA LEU A 87 -5.36 -9.22 -4.53
C LEU A 87 -5.88 -9.48 -5.93
N ILE A 88 -7.09 -9.02 -6.24
CA ILE A 88 -7.68 -9.20 -7.56
C ILE A 88 -6.83 -8.53 -8.63
N ILE A 89 -6.43 -7.28 -8.40
CA ILE A 89 -5.59 -6.54 -9.35
C ILE A 89 -4.23 -7.24 -9.51
N GLY A 90 -3.66 -7.72 -8.40
CA GLY A 90 -2.40 -8.44 -8.44
C GLY A 90 -2.49 -9.72 -9.28
N PHE A 91 -3.56 -10.49 -9.12
CA PHE A 91 -3.77 -11.70 -9.92
C PHE A 91 -3.95 -11.37 -11.40
N LEU A 92 -4.68 -10.30 -11.72
CA LEU A 92 -4.85 -9.89 -13.11
C LEU A 92 -3.50 -9.55 -13.75
N TRP A 93 -2.61 -8.86 -13.04
CA TRP A 93 -1.27 -8.59 -13.54
C TRP A 93 -0.45 -9.87 -13.72
N CYS A 94 -0.59 -10.83 -12.81
CA CYS A 94 0.15 -12.08 -12.88
C CYS A 94 -0.28 -12.96 -14.05
N ILE A 95 -1.53 -12.85 -14.51
CA ILE A 95 -2.01 -13.58 -15.69
C ILE A 95 -1.18 -13.19 -16.92
N THR A 96 -0.81 -11.92 -17.03
CA THR A 96 0.16 -11.50 -18.03
C THR A 96 1.55 -11.80 -17.46
N ILE A 97 2.26 -12.73 -18.05
CA ILE A 97 3.55 -13.18 -17.50
C ILE A 97 4.50 -12.00 -17.25
N VAL A 98 4.50 -11.02 -18.14
CA VAL A 98 5.34 -9.82 -18.03
C VAL A 98 4.92 -8.97 -16.83
N GLY A 99 3.66 -9.06 -16.41
CA GLY A 99 3.14 -8.27 -15.29
C GLY A 99 3.33 -8.88 -13.90
N ILE A 100 3.97 -10.06 -13.80
CA ILE A 100 4.20 -10.69 -12.50
C ILE A 100 4.90 -9.76 -11.50
N PRO A 101 5.98 -9.04 -11.86
CA PRO A 101 6.61 -8.10 -10.91
C PRO A 101 5.64 -7.04 -10.39
N PHE A 102 4.75 -6.55 -11.25
CA PHE A 102 3.74 -5.56 -10.84
C PHE A 102 2.70 -6.21 -9.91
N GLY A 103 2.26 -7.43 -10.23
CA GLY A 103 1.34 -8.16 -9.38
C GLY A 103 1.87 -8.35 -7.96
N LYS A 104 3.17 -8.62 -7.83
CA LYS A 104 3.79 -8.76 -6.51
C LYS A 104 3.68 -7.49 -5.68
N GLN A 105 3.74 -6.31 -6.32
CA GLN A 105 3.60 -5.05 -5.60
C GLN A 105 2.17 -4.88 -5.08
N PHE A 106 1.17 -5.30 -5.84
CA PHE A 106 -0.21 -5.29 -5.37
C PHE A 106 -0.43 -6.27 -4.23
N PHE A 107 0.28 -7.39 -4.21
CA PHE A 107 0.22 -8.32 -3.08
C PHE A 107 0.82 -7.71 -1.80
N LYS A 108 1.89 -6.93 -1.92
CA LYS A 108 2.41 -6.15 -0.78
C LYS A 108 1.34 -5.19 -0.26
N MET A 109 0.67 -4.49 -1.16
CA MET A 109 -0.38 -3.56 -0.79
C MET A 109 -1.55 -4.28 -0.15
N ALA A 110 -1.91 -5.47 -0.63
CA ALA A 110 -2.98 -6.26 -0.04
C ALA A 110 -2.66 -6.61 1.41
N ARG A 111 -1.44 -7.03 1.67
CA ARG A 111 -1.03 -7.37 3.04
C ARG A 111 -1.03 -6.12 3.93
N LEU A 112 -0.53 -5.00 3.41
CA LEU A 112 -0.56 -3.74 4.16
C LEU A 112 -1.99 -3.29 4.42
N SER A 113 -2.91 -3.56 3.47
CA SER A 113 -4.32 -3.21 3.64
C SER A 113 -4.97 -3.91 4.81
N PHE A 114 -4.51 -5.13 5.15
CA PHE A 114 -4.99 -5.83 6.33
C PHE A 114 -4.45 -5.24 7.62
N MET A 115 -3.20 -4.81 7.64
CA MET A 115 -2.50 -4.46 8.88
C MET A 115 -1.66 -3.19 8.73
N PRO A 116 -2.28 -2.02 8.43
CA PRO A 116 -1.47 -0.81 8.24
C PRO A 116 -0.98 -0.18 9.53
N PHE A 117 -1.72 -0.35 10.63
CA PHE A 117 -1.35 0.30 11.89
C PHE A 117 -0.16 -0.39 12.52
N GLY A 118 0.85 0.39 12.85
CA GLY A 118 2.10 -0.13 13.40
C GLY A 118 3.08 -0.63 12.35
N ALA A 119 2.68 -0.69 11.09
CA ALA A 119 3.58 -1.09 9.99
C ALA A 119 4.44 0.09 9.55
N SER A 120 5.64 -0.21 9.08
CA SER A 120 6.56 0.78 8.50
C SER A 120 6.99 0.34 7.12
N VAL A 121 7.00 1.27 6.18
CA VAL A 121 7.49 1.04 4.82
C VAL A 121 8.92 1.54 4.76
N ILE A 122 9.87 0.66 4.52
CA ILE A 122 11.29 0.97 4.50
C ILE A 122 11.94 0.52 3.18
N GLY A 123 13.08 1.07 2.93
CA GLY A 123 13.86 0.79 1.71
C GLY A 123 14.21 2.04 0.99
#